data_bfa441398cb0d69f1ad37c5fe9daa5f1
#
_entry.id   bfa441398cb0d69f1ad37c5fe9daa5f1
#
_cell.length_a   1.000
_cell.length_b   1.000
_cell.length_c   1.000
_cell.angle_alpha   90.00
_cell.angle_beta   90.00
_cell.angle_gamma   90.00
#
_symmetry.space_group_name_H-M   'P 1'
#
loop_
_entity.id
_entity.type
_entity.pdbx_description
1 polymer ?
#
loop_
_entity_poly.entity_id
_entity_poly.type
_entity_poly.pdbx_seq_one_letter_code
_entity_poly.pdbx_strand_id
1 'polypeptide(L)'
;MKYSIQTTTVFDEWASDIKDRQAALAIAMRLDRVANGNFGDVKSVGDGVSEMRIFVGKGYRLYFTMRGGELVILLCGGDKSSQQRDIQKAKELAKNL
;
A
#
# COMPACT_ATOMS: atom_id res chain seq x y z
N MET A 1 12.49 0.08 -15.23
CA MET A 1 11.91 1.39 -14.94
C MET A 1 11.78 1.58 -13.43
N LYS A 2 12.17 2.74 -12.94
CA LYS A 2 12.11 3.02 -11.50
C LYS A 2 10.97 3.96 -11.17
N TYR A 3 10.40 3.75 -9.99
CA TYR A 3 9.29 4.55 -9.47
C TYR A 3 9.71 5.25 -8.20
N SER A 4 9.21 6.46 -7.99
CA SER A 4 9.35 7.14 -6.71
C SER A 4 8.20 6.72 -5.81
N ILE A 5 8.47 6.59 -4.52
CA ILE A 5 7.45 6.18 -3.55
C ILE A 5 7.30 7.28 -2.51
N GLN A 6 6.06 7.72 -2.31
CA GLN A 6 5.68 8.63 -1.23
C GLN A 6 4.67 7.95 -0.34
N THR A 7 4.58 8.39 0.89
CA THR A 7 3.63 7.86 1.86
C THR A 7 2.83 8.99 2.48
N THR A 8 1.61 8.68 2.90
CA THR A 8 0.82 9.59 3.72
C THR A 8 1.18 9.37 5.18
N THR A 9 0.83 10.33 6.04
CA THR A 9 1.00 10.15 7.49
C THR A 9 0.16 8.99 8.01
N VAL A 10 -1.00 8.76 7.41
CA VAL A 10 -1.87 7.63 7.76
C VAL A 10 -1.14 6.31 7.51
N PHE A 11 -0.51 6.17 6.35
CA PHE A 11 0.27 4.97 6.03
C PHE A 11 1.44 4.81 7.00
N ASP A 12 2.18 5.88 7.26
CA ASP A 12 3.35 5.83 8.13
C ASP A 12 2.99 5.39 9.54
N GLU A 13 1.92 5.91 10.09
CA GLU A 13 1.45 5.54 11.42
C GLU A 13 1.04 4.07 11.47
N TRP A 14 0.29 3.62 10.46
CA TRP A 14 -0.10 2.22 10.39
C TRP A 14 1.12 1.30 10.31
N ALA A 15 2.07 1.63 9.45
CA ALA A 15 3.26 0.81 9.24
C ALA A 15 4.12 0.74 10.50
N SER A 16 4.24 1.85 11.22
CA SER A 16 5.05 1.88 12.45
C SER A 16 4.42 1.07 13.59
N ASP A 17 3.12 0.80 13.52
CA ASP A 17 2.42 0.04 14.54
C ASP A 17 2.45 -1.48 14.29
N ILE A 18 3.00 -1.93 13.18
CA ILE A 18 3.11 -3.35 12.88
C ILE A 18 4.15 -3.98 13.81
N LYS A 19 3.70 -4.92 14.65
CA LYS A 19 4.57 -5.58 15.62
C LYS A 19 5.20 -6.86 15.10
N ASP A 20 4.61 -7.45 14.07
CA ASP A 20 5.14 -8.65 13.43
C ASP A 20 6.34 -8.29 12.58
N ARG A 21 7.53 -8.66 13.00
CA ARG A 21 8.77 -8.33 12.31
C ARG A 21 8.84 -8.91 10.91
N GLN A 22 8.33 -10.12 10.72
CA GLN A 22 8.31 -10.74 9.40
C GLN A 22 7.42 -9.96 8.45
N ALA A 23 6.28 -9.49 8.95
CA ALA A 23 5.37 -8.68 8.15
C ALA A 23 6.00 -7.35 7.78
N ALA A 24 6.61 -6.67 8.75
CA ALA A 24 7.27 -5.39 8.50
C ALA A 24 8.39 -5.54 7.45
N LEU A 25 9.19 -6.59 7.56
CA LEU A 25 10.24 -6.87 6.59
C LEU A 25 9.67 -7.18 5.20
N ALA A 26 8.62 -7.99 5.14
CA ALA A 26 8.00 -8.35 3.87
C ALA A 26 7.45 -7.11 3.17
N ILE A 27 6.86 -6.19 3.92
CA ILE A 27 6.36 -4.93 3.37
C ILE A 27 7.51 -4.09 2.82
N ALA A 28 8.58 -3.94 3.59
CA ALA A 28 9.74 -3.16 3.16
C ALA A 28 10.36 -3.74 1.88
N MET A 29 10.51 -5.06 1.82
CA MET A 29 11.06 -5.73 0.64
C MET A 29 10.16 -5.58 -0.57
N ARG A 30 8.84 -5.63 -0.36
CA ARG A 30 7.88 -5.43 -1.44
C ARG A 30 7.97 -4.03 -2.02
N LEU A 31 8.09 -3.02 -1.14
CA LEU A 31 8.21 -1.63 -1.59
C LEU A 31 9.51 -1.39 -2.34
N ASP A 32 10.58 -2.06 -1.95
CA ASP A 32 11.84 -2.00 -2.70
C ASP A 32 11.66 -2.55 -4.11
N ARG A 33 10.94 -3.66 -4.27
CA ARG A 33 10.64 -4.21 -5.58
C ARG A 33 9.75 -3.27 -6.41
N VAL A 34 8.77 -2.65 -5.77
CA VAL A 34 7.90 -1.67 -6.44
C VAL A 34 8.73 -0.52 -6.99
N ALA A 35 9.67 0.00 -6.22
CA ALA A 35 10.55 1.08 -6.66
C ALA A 35 11.36 0.67 -7.90
N ASN A 36 11.64 -0.60 -8.06
CA ASN A 36 12.36 -1.15 -9.21
C ASN A 36 11.44 -1.65 -10.33
N GLY A 37 10.14 -1.40 -10.23
CA GLY A 37 9.18 -1.71 -11.29
C GLY A 37 8.45 -3.04 -11.15
N ASN A 38 8.69 -3.78 -10.07
CA ASN A 38 8.03 -5.06 -9.84
C ASN A 38 6.96 -4.91 -8.75
N PHE A 39 5.70 -4.77 -9.16
CA PHE A 39 4.60 -4.55 -8.24
C PHE A 39 4.09 -5.82 -7.56
N GLY A 40 4.29 -6.98 -8.17
CA GLY A 40 3.79 -8.23 -7.61
C GLY A 40 2.29 -8.35 -7.70
N ASP A 41 1.66 -8.90 -6.66
CA ASP A 41 0.22 -9.16 -6.63
C ASP A 41 -0.55 -7.89 -6.30
N VAL A 42 -1.10 -7.24 -7.32
CA VAL A 42 -1.92 -6.03 -7.18
C VAL A 42 -3.18 -6.14 -8.01
N LYS A 43 -4.22 -5.44 -7.56
CA LYS A 43 -5.45 -5.32 -8.34
C LYS A 43 -6.10 -3.95 -8.08
N SER A 44 -6.83 -3.46 -9.08
CA SER A 44 -7.58 -2.21 -8.93
C SER A 44 -8.78 -2.43 -8.01
N VAL A 45 -9.06 -1.44 -7.16
CA VAL A 45 -10.26 -1.44 -6.33
C VAL A 45 -11.19 -0.28 -6.70
N GLY A 46 -10.89 0.42 -7.80
CA GLY A 46 -11.68 1.53 -8.32
C GLY A 46 -11.15 2.88 -7.89
N ASP A 47 -11.64 3.92 -8.54
CA ASP A 47 -11.32 5.33 -8.23
C ASP A 47 -9.83 5.65 -8.27
N GLY A 48 -9.08 4.94 -9.14
CA GLY A 48 -7.64 5.17 -9.26
C GLY A 48 -6.82 4.56 -8.13
N VAL A 49 -7.44 3.77 -7.26
CA VAL A 49 -6.77 3.12 -6.13
C VAL A 49 -6.54 1.65 -6.46
N SER A 50 -5.37 1.15 -6.08
CA SER A 50 -5.02 -0.26 -6.23
C SER A 50 -4.66 -0.86 -4.87
N GLU A 51 -4.87 -2.16 -4.76
CA GLU A 51 -4.58 -2.95 -3.56
C GLU A 51 -3.39 -3.84 -3.87
N MET A 52 -2.38 -3.78 -3.00
CA MET A 52 -1.20 -4.63 -3.07
C MET A 52 -1.28 -5.65 -1.93
N ARG A 53 -1.30 -6.93 -2.27
CA ARG A 53 -1.48 -7.99 -1.28
C ARG A 53 -0.15 -8.62 -0.90
N ILE A 54 0.04 -8.81 0.40
CA ILE A 54 1.26 -9.41 0.96
C ILE A 54 0.84 -10.57 1.85
N PHE A 55 1.16 -11.79 1.40
CA PHE A 55 0.69 -13.02 2.04
C PHE A 55 1.64 -13.47 3.16
N VAL A 56 1.66 -12.68 4.24
CA VAL A 56 2.46 -12.97 5.43
C VAL A 56 1.55 -12.76 6.64
N GLY A 57 1.62 -13.64 7.62
CA GLY A 57 0.84 -13.50 8.84
C GLY A 57 -0.65 -13.44 8.55
N LYS A 58 -1.33 -12.42 9.05
CA LYS A 58 -2.78 -12.26 8.87
C LYS A 58 -3.20 -11.67 7.53
N GLY A 59 -2.27 -11.59 6.58
CA GLY A 59 -2.58 -11.11 5.24
C GLY A 59 -2.69 -9.60 5.17
N TYR A 60 -1.57 -8.94 4.88
CA TYR A 60 -1.52 -7.49 4.84
C TYR A 60 -1.86 -6.96 3.46
N ARG A 61 -2.41 -5.74 3.42
CA ARG A 61 -2.77 -5.05 2.20
C ARG A 61 -2.31 -3.61 2.26
N LEU A 62 -1.69 -3.15 1.17
CA LEU A 62 -1.28 -1.76 1.02
C LEU A 62 -2.12 -1.14 -0.09
N TYR A 63 -2.67 0.04 0.15
CA TYR A 63 -3.49 0.74 -0.83
C TYR A 63 -2.72 1.92 -1.37
N PHE A 64 -2.66 2.05 -2.69
CA PHE A 64 -1.87 3.09 -3.32
C PHE A 64 -2.57 3.65 -4.54
N THR A 65 -2.14 4.83 -4.94
CA THR A 65 -2.52 5.43 -6.22
C THR A 65 -1.25 5.88 -6.93
N MET A 66 -1.34 6.12 -8.22
CA MET A 66 -0.20 6.58 -9.01
C MET A 66 -0.48 7.96 -9.57
N ARG A 67 0.58 8.77 -9.64
CA ARG A 67 0.52 10.09 -10.25
C ARG A 67 1.61 10.19 -11.31
N GLY A 68 1.22 10.65 -12.50
CA GLY A 68 2.17 10.86 -13.59
C GLY A 68 2.88 9.62 -14.10
N GLY A 69 2.38 8.42 -13.76
CA GLY A 69 2.97 7.17 -14.20
C GLY A 69 4.27 6.77 -13.53
N GLU A 70 4.84 7.62 -12.66
CA GLU A 70 6.12 7.37 -12.01
C GLU A 70 6.07 7.44 -10.49
N LEU A 71 5.08 8.13 -9.93
CA LEU A 71 4.98 8.33 -8.50
C LEU A 71 3.93 7.41 -7.90
N VAL A 72 4.36 6.57 -6.98
CA VAL A 72 3.48 5.68 -6.21
C VAL A 72 3.23 6.34 -4.86
N ILE A 73 1.96 6.57 -4.52
CA ILE A 73 1.59 7.16 -3.24
C ILE A 73 0.87 6.11 -2.41
N LEU A 74 1.50 5.69 -1.31
CA LEU A 74 0.92 4.74 -0.37
C LEU A 74 -0.04 5.49 0.54
N LEU A 75 -1.32 5.16 0.43
CA LEU A 75 -2.41 5.89 1.08
C LEU A 75 -2.66 5.38 2.49
N CYS A 76 -2.83 4.10 2.65
CA CYS A 76 -3.05 3.45 3.93
C CYS A 76 -2.79 1.96 3.80
N GLY A 77 -2.84 1.26 4.90
CA GLY A 77 -2.68 -0.18 4.92
C GLY A 77 -3.65 -0.81 5.90
N GLY A 78 -3.74 -2.12 5.86
CA GLY A 78 -4.59 -2.87 6.74
C GLY A 78 -4.34 -4.36 6.58
N ASP A 79 -5.22 -5.16 7.16
CA ASP A 79 -5.16 -6.60 6.99
C ASP A 79 -6.47 -7.12 6.38
N LYS A 80 -6.57 -8.42 6.29
CA LYS A 80 -7.72 -9.08 5.68
C LYS A 80 -9.04 -8.73 6.39
N SER A 81 -9.00 -8.52 7.70
CA SER A 81 -10.22 -8.29 8.49
C SER A 81 -10.83 -6.91 8.29
N SER A 82 -10.04 -5.93 7.83
CA SER A 82 -10.49 -4.54 7.69
C SER A 82 -10.58 -4.08 6.23
N GLN A 83 -10.56 -5.01 5.29
CA GLN A 83 -10.42 -4.70 3.87
C GLN A 83 -11.44 -3.68 3.34
N GLN A 84 -12.73 -3.89 3.60
CA GLN A 84 -13.76 -3.00 3.05
C GLN A 84 -13.63 -1.57 3.57
N ARG A 85 -13.39 -1.44 4.86
CA ARG A 85 -13.20 -0.14 5.49
C ARG A 85 -11.94 0.55 4.95
N ASP A 86 -10.86 -0.20 4.79
CA ASP A 86 -9.59 0.34 4.33
C ASP A 86 -9.66 0.80 2.87
N ILE A 87 -10.40 0.10 2.02
CA ILE A 87 -10.62 0.52 0.64
C ILE A 87 -11.33 1.87 0.60
N GLN A 88 -12.38 2.04 1.41
CA GLN A 88 -13.09 3.31 1.46
C GLN A 88 -12.19 4.44 1.96
N LYS A 89 -11.40 4.17 2.98
CA LYS A 89 -10.45 5.13 3.52
C LYS A 89 -9.41 5.53 2.48
N ALA A 90 -8.89 4.57 1.73
CA ALA A 90 -7.91 4.82 0.68
C ALA A 90 -8.48 5.73 -0.41
N LYS A 91 -9.71 5.48 -0.83
CA LYS A 91 -10.38 6.30 -1.85
C LYS A 91 -10.58 7.73 -1.36
N GLU A 92 -10.96 7.90 -0.08
CA GLU A 92 -11.08 9.23 0.52
C GLU A 92 -9.74 9.96 0.55
N LEU A 93 -8.69 9.27 0.96
CA LEU A 93 -7.34 9.86 0.99
C LEU A 93 -6.88 10.27 -0.41
N ALA A 94 -7.18 9.45 -1.42
CA ALA A 94 -6.79 9.76 -2.79
C ALA A 94 -7.48 11.03 -3.30
N LYS A 95 -8.74 11.26 -2.92
CA LYS A 95 -9.47 12.47 -3.32
C LYS A 95 -8.84 13.73 -2.75
N ASN A 96 -8.20 13.64 -1.61
CA ASN A 96 -7.67 14.79 -0.88
C ASN A 96 -6.17 15.03 -1.09
N LEU A 97 -5.59 14.37 -2.08
CA LEU A 97 -4.18 14.59 -2.42
C LEU A 97 -3.94 15.90 -3.13
#